data_c44da724de6a361590acf278358d8bcd
#
_entry.id   c44da724de6a361590acf278358d8bcd
#
_cell.length_a   1.000
_cell.length_b   1.000
_cell.length_c   1.000
_cell.angle_alpha   90.00
_cell.angle_beta   90.00
_cell.angle_gamma   90.00
#
_symmetry.space_group_name_H-M   'P 1'
#
loop_
_entity.id
_entity.type
_entity.pdbx_description
1 polymer ?
#
loop_
_entity_poly.entity_id
_entity_poly.type
_entity_poly.pdbx_seq_one_letter_code
_entity_poly.pdbx_strand_id
1 'polypeptide(L)'
;MKGYGQFCPIAKASEVLAERWTLLVIRELGAGSESFNDLRRGLPLMSPSLLSARLKSLEIAGVVRRAAEGKKVRYTLTAAGRELKPIVLAVGTWGHRWARSKLETHDLDPSMLMWDIHRTMNAGYFGDGQTVLLFEFSDYAARYRHWWLVVDDGEVDVCMKDPGHEVDLQIQTDVRTLAAVWMGDLSFRKATRSRQLRILGPGRFKRDISIWLGTNYFADIKPAR
;
A
#
# COMPACT_ATOMS: atom_id res chain seq x y z
N MET A 1 0.12 27.67 -11.97
CA MET A 1 -0.19 26.84 -13.16
C MET A 1 -1.04 27.64 -14.13
N LYS A 2 -0.79 27.55 -15.45
CA LYS A 2 -1.74 28.05 -16.45
C LYS A 2 -2.93 27.09 -16.44
N GLY A 3 -4.15 27.57 -16.12
CA GLY A 3 -5.36 26.77 -16.21
C GLY A 3 -5.73 26.45 -17.66
N TYR A 4 -6.65 25.51 -17.85
CA TYR A 4 -7.18 25.16 -19.18
C TYR A 4 -7.97 26.31 -19.84
N GLY A 5 -8.25 27.39 -19.10
CA GLY A 5 -9.05 28.49 -19.63
C GLY A 5 -10.52 28.12 -19.89
N GLN A 6 -11.01 27.06 -19.26
CA GLN A 6 -12.36 26.54 -19.46
C GLN A 6 -13.16 26.59 -18.15
N PHE A 7 -14.45 26.92 -18.25
CA PHE A 7 -15.38 26.86 -17.12
C PHE A 7 -15.88 25.45 -16.79
N CYS A 8 -15.57 24.46 -17.62
CA CYS A 8 -15.98 23.09 -17.45
C CYS A 8 -15.49 22.53 -16.09
N PRO A 9 -16.36 21.94 -15.25
CA PRO A 9 -15.96 21.38 -13.96
C PRO A 9 -14.89 20.30 -14.06
N ILE A 10 -14.87 19.52 -15.16
CA ILE A 10 -13.83 18.51 -15.40
C ILE A 10 -12.47 19.19 -15.63
N ALA A 11 -12.44 20.29 -16.42
CA ALA A 11 -11.22 21.06 -16.62
C ALA A 11 -10.71 21.62 -15.28
N LYS A 12 -11.58 22.16 -14.45
CA LYS A 12 -11.22 22.68 -13.12
C LYS A 12 -10.70 21.58 -12.18
N ALA A 13 -11.33 20.44 -12.15
CA ALA A 13 -10.84 19.28 -11.39
C ALA A 13 -9.47 18.81 -11.92
N SER A 14 -9.28 18.78 -13.25
CA SER A 14 -8.03 18.38 -13.88
C SER A 14 -6.87 19.32 -13.57
N GLU A 15 -7.13 20.62 -13.39
CA GLU A 15 -6.11 21.59 -12.95
C GLU A 15 -5.48 21.20 -11.61
N VAL A 16 -6.21 20.47 -10.75
CA VAL A 16 -5.74 19.99 -9.45
C VAL A 16 -5.23 18.54 -9.54
N LEU A 17 -5.98 17.68 -10.21
CA LEU A 17 -5.81 16.20 -10.11
C LEU A 17 -4.89 15.61 -11.17
N ALA A 18 -4.76 16.27 -12.36
CA ALA A 18 -4.04 15.67 -13.49
C ALA A 18 -2.51 15.76 -13.38
N GLU A 19 -1.98 16.38 -12.35
CA GLU A 19 -0.54 16.38 -12.13
C GLU A 19 -0.05 15.03 -11.62
N ARG A 20 1.09 14.59 -12.17
CA ARG A 20 1.73 13.33 -11.77
C ARG A 20 1.87 13.25 -10.25
N TRP A 21 1.59 12.08 -9.69
CA TRP A 21 1.60 11.72 -8.26
C TRP A 21 0.39 12.20 -7.45
N THR A 22 -0.41 13.15 -7.91
CA THR A 22 -1.51 13.73 -7.11
C THR A 22 -2.50 12.68 -6.64
N LEU A 23 -3.02 11.85 -7.55
CA LEU A 23 -3.97 10.79 -7.20
C LEU A 23 -3.36 9.77 -6.23
N LEU A 24 -2.06 9.48 -6.36
CA LEU A 24 -1.36 8.56 -5.47
C LEU A 24 -1.16 9.16 -4.07
N VAL A 25 -0.88 10.46 -3.96
CA VAL A 25 -0.82 11.15 -2.66
C VAL A 25 -2.19 11.13 -1.98
N ILE A 26 -3.28 11.39 -2.74
CA ILE A 26 -4.64 11.33 -2.20
C ILE A 26 -5.00 9.90 -1.78
N ARG A 27 -4.56 8.87 -2.53
CA ARG A 27 -4.70 7.46 -2.16
C ARG A 27 -4.06 7.18 -0.80
N GLU A 28 -2.81 7.60 -0.61
CA GLU A 28 -2.07 7.38 0.63
C GLU A 28 -2.74 8.06 1.83
N LEU A 29 -3.11 9.33 1.69
CA LEU A 29 -3.87 10.05 2.73
C LEU A 29 -5.23 9.39 3.01
N GLY A 30 -5.89 8.92 1.95
CA GLY A 30 -7.15 8.19 2.05
C GLY A 30 -7.03 6.83 2.73
N ALA A 31 -5.85 6.21 2.70
CA ALA A 31 -5.50 4.96 3.35
C ALA A 31 -4.98 5.15 4.80
N GLY A 32 -4.93 6.41 5.30
CA GLY A 32 -4.55 6.70 6.68
C GLY A 32 -3.10 7.14 6.90
N SER A 33 -2.30 7.29 5.84
CA SER A 33 -0.96 7.89 5.97
C SER A 33 -1.09 9.36 6.33
N GLU A 34 -0.69 9.75 7.54
CA GLU A 34 -0.81 11.13 8.03
C GLU A 34 0.54 11.84 8.18
N SER A 35 1.64 11.09 8.34
CA SER A 35 2.97 11.68 8.46
C SER A 35 3.66 11.77 7.09
N PHE A 36 4.63 12.69 6.97
CA PHE A 36 5.46 12.79 5.77
C PHE A 36 6.23 11.49 5.49
N ASN A 37 6.67 10.81 6.55
CA ASN A 37 7.42 9.57 6.41
C ASN A 37 6.52 8.42 5.94
N ASP A 38 5.29 8.32 6.41
CA ASP A 38 4.36 7.28 5.97
C ASP A 38 3.96 7.48 4.50
N LEU A 39 3.71 8.73 4.10
CA LEU A 39 3.49 9.07 2.70
C LEU A 39 4.67 8.66 1.81
N ARG A 40 5.91 8.86 2.29
CA ARG A 40 7.11 8.41 1.57
C ARG A 40 7.22 6.89 1.46
N ARG A 41 6.79 6.14 2.49
CA ARG A 41 6.77 4.67 2.45
C ARG A 41 5.82 4.16 1.38
N GLY A 42 4.63 4.76 1.27
CA GLY A 42 3.65 4.42 0.24
C GLY A 42 3.97 4.96 -1.15
N LEU A 43 4.96 5.88 -1.27
CA LEU A 43 5.38 6.51 -2.51
C LEU A 43 6.92 6.48 -2.67
N PRO A 44 7.55 5.29 -2.65
CA PRO A 44 9.00 5.16 -2.53
C PRO A 44 9.79 5.80 -3.70
N LEU A 45 9.19 5.86 -4.89
CA LEU A 45 9.82 6.45 -6.09
C LEU A 45 9.60 7.97 -6.22
N MET A 46 8.84 8.57 -5.31
CA MET A 46 8.60 10.01 -5.29
C MET A 46 9.68 10.72 -4.46
N SER A 47 10.35 11.72 -5.05
CA SER A 47 11.36 12.47 -4.29
C SER A 47 10.72 13.27 -3.14
N PRO A 48 11.43 13.47 -2.01
CA PRO A 48 10.92 14.24 -0.88
C PRO A 48 10.51 15.67 -1.25
N SER A 49 11.28 16.32 -2.11
CA SER A 49 10.98 17.68 -2.59
C SER A 49 9.70 17.72 -3.41
N LEU A 50 9.48 16.73 -4.28
CA LEU A 50 8.26 16.64 -5.08
C LEU A 50 7.03 16.34 -4.21
N LEU A 51 7.17 15.45 -3.21
CA LEU A 51 6.09 15.18 -2.25
C LEU A 51 5.71 16.47 -1.48
N SER A 52 6.72 17.21 -0.97
CA SER A 52 6.48 18.49 -0.29
C SER A 52 5.76 19.49 -1.19
N ALA A 53 6.19 19.63 -2.44
CA ALA A 53 5.55 20.53 -3.41
C ALA A 53 4.11 20.08 -3.69
N ARG A 54 3.86 18.80 -3.82
CA ARG A 54 2.53 18.25 -4.09
C ARG A 54 1.58 18.45 -2.90
N LEU A 55 2.04 18.20 -1.68
CA LEU A 55 1.26 18.43 -0.46
C LEU A 55 0.89 19.92 -0.33
N LYS A 56 1.84 20.83 -0.62
CA LYS A 56 1.57 22.25 -0.61
C LYS A 56 0.53 22.66 -1.68
N SER A 57 0.63 22.11 -2.89
CA SER A 57 -0.36 22.36 -3.96
C SER A 57 -1.77 21.89 -3.55
N LEU A 58 -1.87 20.71 -2.94
CA LEU A 58 -3.13 20.15 -2.46
C LEU A 58 -3.70 20.93 -1.25
N GLU A 59 -2.85 21.49 -0.40
CA GLU A 59 -3.25 22.37 0.69
C GLU A 59 -3.84 23.68 0.14
N ILE A 60 -3.18 24.30 -0.84
CA ILE A 60 -3.68 25.51 -1.52
C ILE A 60 -5.00 25.22 -2.23
N ALA A 61 -5.17 24.05 -2.82
CA ALA A 61 -6.42 23.63 -3.46
C ALA A 61 -7.53 23.25 -2.46
N GLY A 62 -7.27 23.29 -1.16
CA GLY A 62 -8.25 22.94 -0.12
C GLY A 62 -8.57 21.46 -0.01
N VAL A 63 -7.76 20.60 -0.62
CA VAL A 63 -7.91 19.12 -0.59
C VAL A 63 -7.26 18.51 0.64
N VAL A 64 -6.13 19.06 1.06
CA VAL A 64 -5.35 18.59 2.21
C VAL A 64 -5.29 19.68 3.26
N ARG A 65 -5.33 19.28 4.53
CA ARG A 65 -5.04 20.14 5.67
C ARG A 65 -3.72 19.70 6.29
N ARG A 66 -2.84 20.66 6.52
CA ARG A 66 -1.62 20.49 7.29
C ARG A 66 -1.85 21.00 8.71
N ALA A 67 -1.60 20.19 9.72
CA ALA A 67 -1.64 20.56 11.12
C ALA A 67 -0.25 20.33 11.74
N ALA A 68 0.21 21.30 12.56
CA ALA A 68 1.46 21.19 13.29
C ALA A 68 1.16 21.18 14.79
N GLU A 69 1.58 20.11 15.48
CA GLU A 69 1.48 19.96 16.92
C GLU A 69 2.90 19.79 17.48
N GLY A 70 3.48 20.88 17.95
CA GLY A 70 4.88 20.90 18.36
C GLY A 70 5.81 20.58 17.19
N LYS A 71 6.59 19.49 17.32
CA LYS A 71 7.50 19.02 16.25
C LYS A 71 6.84 18.07 15.26
N LYS A 72 5.61 17.61 15.54
CA LYS A 72 4.90 16.68 14.67
C LYS A 72 4.04 17.44 13.67
N VAL A 73 4.14 17.06 12.39
CA VAL A 73 3.32 17.60 11.32
C VAL A 73 2.47 16.47 10.77
N ARG A 74 1.15 16.69 10.70
CA ARG A 74 0.18 15.76 10.15
C ARG A 74 -0.47 16.36 8.91
N TYR A 75 -0.77 15.49 7.96
CA TYR A 75 -1.51 15.80 6.74
C TYR A 75 -2.78 14.96 6.71
N THR A 76 -3.93 15.62 6.57
CA THR A 76 -5.22 14.93 6.52
C THR A 76 -6.07 15.46 5.37
N LEU A 77 -6.95 14.62 4.83
CA LEU A 77 -7.91 15.04 3.83
C LEU A 77 -8.98 15.96 4.47
N THR A 78 -9.26 17.08 3.81
CA THR A 78 -10.41 17.95 4.15
C THR A 78 -11.73 17.27 3.78
N ALA A 79 -12.87 17.92 3.98
CA ALA A 79 -14.16 17.44 3.46
C ALA A 79 -14.09 17.22 1.93
N ALA A 80 -13.61 18.22 1.19
CA ALA A 80 -13.41 18.13 -0.26
C ALA A 80 -12.43 17.01 -0.65
N GLY A 81 -11.34 16.85 0.12
CA GLY A 81 -10.38 15.77 -0.10
C GLY A 81 -10.98 14.38 0.12
N ARG A 82 -11.86 14.22 1.11
CA ARG A 82 -12.56 12.94 1.35
C ARG A 82 -13.51 12.56 0.23
N GLU A 83 -14.14 13.52 -0.42
CA GLU A 83 -14.98 13.26 -1.61
C GLU A 83 -14.18 12.75 -2.80
N LEU A 84 -12.86 12.97 -2.85
CA LEU A 84 -11.99 12.40 -3.89
C LEU A 84 -11.69 10.91 -3.68
N LYS A 85 -11.87 10.34 -2.47
CA LYS A 85 -11.59 8.92 -2.22
C LYS A 85 -12.33 7.99 -3.19
N PRO A 86 -13.67 8.07 -3.37
CA PRO A 86 -14.37 7.23 -4.32
C PRO A 86 -13.94 7.47 -5.77
N ILE A 87 -13.53 8.68 -6.13
CA ILE A 87 -13.02 8.99 -7.48
C ILE A 87 -11.69 8.30 -7.71
N VAL A 88 -10.76 8.36 -6.76
CA VAL A 88 -9.47 7.66 -6.83
C VAL A 88 -9.66 6.14 -6.92
N LEU A 89 -10.60 5.58 -6.14
CA LEU A 89 -10.94 4.17 -6.22
C LEU A 89 -11.57 3.79 -7.57
N ALA A 90 -12.41 4.64 -8.15
CA ALA A 90 -12.96 4.44 -9.48
C ALA A 90 -11.88 4.44 -10.57
N VAL A 91 -10.90 5.35 -10.47
CA VAL A 91 -9.71 5.37 -11.34
C VAL A 91 -8.90 4.10 -11.18
N GLY A 92 -8.70 3.64 -9.93
CA GLY A 92 -8.02 2.36 -9.64
C GLY A 92 -8.76 1.15 -10.22
N THR A 93 -10.09 1.11 -10.10
CA THR A 93 -10.96 0.10 -10.71
C THR A 93 -10.80 0.05 -12.22
N TRP A 94 -10.83 1.22 -12.87
CA TRP A 94 -10.62 1.32 -14.32
C TRP A 94 -9.20 0.86 -14.69
N GLY A 95 -8.21 1.33 -13.95
CA GLY A 95 -6.79 0.97 -14.17
C GLY A 95 -6.57 -0.54 -14.02
N HIS A 96 -7.12 -1.17 -12.99
CA HIS A 96 -7.04 -2.61 -12.78
C HIS A 96 -7.68 -3.40 -13.93
N ARG A 97 -8.84 -2.94 -14.41
CA ARG A 97 -9.61 -3.62 -15.47
C ARG A 97 -8.99 -3.46 -16.86
N TRP A 98 -8.48 -2.27 -17.20
CA TRP A 98 -8.20 -1.91 -18.58
C TRP A 98 -6.75 -1.51 -18.85
N ALA A 99 -6.06 -0.88 -17.89
CA ALA A 99 -4.71 -0.36 -18.07
C ALA A 99 -3.63 -1.26 -17.47
N ARG A 100 -4.02 -2.22 -16.62
CA ARG A 100 -3.10 -3.13 -15.98
C ARG A 100 -2.53 -4.10 -17.00
N SER A 101 -1.32 -3.82 -17.45
CA SER A 101 -0.49 -4.77 -18.18
C SER A 101 0.06 -5.84 -17.23
N LYS A 102 0.77 -6.84 -17.76
CA LYS A 102 1.56 -7.76 -16.91
C LYS A 102 2.51 -6.93 -16.07
N LEU A 103 2.60 -7.26 -14.78
CA LEU A 103 3.54 -6.62 -13.86
C LEU A 103 4.97 -6.79 -14.40
N GLU A 104 5.60 -5.67 -14.72
CA GLU A 104 7.00 -5.63 -15.09
C GLU A 104 7.89 -5.67 -13.84
N THR A 105 9.16 -6.02 -13.99
CA THR A 105 10.07 -6.11 -12.84
C THR A 105 10.22 -4.78 -12.11
N HIS A 106 10.14 -3.67 -12.82
CA HIS A 106 10.24 -2.34 -12.22
C HIS A 106 8.99 -1.88 -11.45
N ASP A 107 7.85 -2.58 -11.61
CA ASP A 107 6.62 -2.33 -10.84
C ASP A 107 6.64 -3.05 -9.48
N LEU A 108 7.57 -3.99 -9.31
CA LEU A 108 7.66 -4.86 -8.14
C LEU A 108 8.59 -4.24 -7.10
N ASP A 109 8.08 -3.39 -6.23
CA ASP A 109 8.81 -2.84 -5.10
C ASP A 109 8.36 -3.53 -3.80
N PRO A 110 9.25 -4.29 -3.13
CA PRO A 110 8.89 -4.99 -1.90
C PRO A 110 8.51 -4.03 -0.77
N SER A 111 9.06 -2.81 -0.73
CA SER A 111 8.72 -1.86 0.32
C SER A 111 7.29 -1.34 0.19
N MET A 112 6.86 -1.07 -1.04
CA MET A 112 5.48 -0.70 -1.32
C MET A 112 4.51 -1.85 -1.04
N LEU A 113 4.85 -3.07 -1.48
CA LEU A 113 4.02 -4.25 -1.25
C LEU A 113 3.84 -4.52 0.25
N MET A 114 4.92 -4.51 1.02
CA MET A 114 4.86 -4.75 2.47
C MET A 114 4.15 -3.60 3.21
N TRP A 115 4.31 -2.35 2.74
CA TRP A 115 3.58 -1.19 3.26
C TRP A 115 2.07 -1.31 3.02
N ASP A 116 1.65 -1.82 1.89
CA ASP A 116 0.24 -2.03 1.59
C ASP A 116 -0.34 -3.24 2.34
N ILE A 117 0.41 -4.34 2.42
CA ILE A 117 0.00 -5.54 3.16
C ILE A 117 -0.21 -5.22 4.65
N HIS A 118 0.69 -4.49 5.31
CA HIS A 118 0.54 -4.20 6.74
C HIS A 118 -0.76 -3.47 7.07
N ARG A 119 -1.26 -2.63 6.15
CA ARG A 119 -2.50 -1.88 6.30
C ARG A 119 -3.77 -2.69 6.02
N THR A 120 -3.65 -3.76 5.24
CA THR A 120 -4.78 -4.62 4.87
C THR A 120 -4.85 -5.90 5.68
N MET A 121 -3.81 -6.19 6.46
CA MET A 121 -3.74 -7.37 7.29
C MET A 121 -4.78 -7.33 8.41
N ASN A 122 -5.43 -8.46 8.66
CA ASN A 122 -6.35 -8.59 9.78
C ASN A 122 -5.58 -8.88 11.07
N ALA A 123 -5.15 -7.81 11.74
CA ALA A 123 -4.41 -7.91 12.99
C ALA A 123 -5.19 -8.65 14.10
N GLY A 124 -6.52 -8.49 14.14
CA GLY A 124 -7.38 -9.15 15.11
C GLY A 124 -7.39 -10.68 15.02
N TYR A 125 -6.91 -11.25 13.91
CA TYR A 125 -6.76 -12.71 13.78
C TYR A 125 -5.72 -13.27 14.76
N PHE A 126 -4.72 -12.50 15.12
CA PHE A 126 -3.60 -12.95 15.97
C PHE A 126 -3.93 -12.97 17.46
N GLY A 127 -5.01 -12.29 17.86
CA GLY A 127 -5.41 -12.18 19.27
C GLY A 127 -4.58 -11.18 20.04
N ASP A 128 -4.59 -11.31 21.37
CA ASP A 128 -3.80 -10.46 22.26
C ASP A 128 -2.32 -10.92 22.26
N GLY A 129 -1.44 -9.96 22.50
CA GLY A 129 0.00 -10.18 22.57
C GLY A 129 0.69 -10.04 21.21
N GLN A 130 2.02 -10.20 21.25
CA GLN A 130 2.88 -9.99 20.09
C GLN A 130 2.99 -11.23 19.21
N THR A 131 2.88 -11.05 17.90
CA THR A 131 3.19 -12.06 16.89
C THR A 131 4.11 -11.46 15.83
N VAL A 132 5.19 -12.16 15.52
CA VAL A 132 6.23 -11.71 14.58
C VAL A 132 6.22 -12.56 13.32
N LEU A 133 5.98 -11.93 12.18
CA LEU A 133 5.97 -12.57 10.87
C LEU A 133 7.19 -12.12 10.06
N LEU A 134 7.96 -13.06 9.56
CA LEU A 134 9.08 -12.81 8.65
C LEU A 134 8.68 -13.15 7.21
N PHE A 135 8.80 -12.18 6.32
CA PHE A 135 8.70 -12.39 4.88
C PHE A 135 10.11 -12.43 4.29
N GLU A 136 10.42 -13.51 3.58
CA GLU A 136 11.70 -13.69 2.90
C GLU A 136 11.49 -13.75 1.39
N PHE A 137 12.04 -12.76 0.68
CA PHE A 137 11.95 -12.65 -0.78
C PHE A 137 13.20 -13.22 -1.45
N SER A 138 13.03 -14.29 -2.25
CA SER A 138 14.12 -15.01 -2.92
C SER A 138 14.72 -14.25 -4.09
N ASP A 139 13.98 -13.32 -4.69
CA ASP A 139 14.32 -12.55 -5.89
C ASP A 139 14.95 -11.17 -5.60
N TYR A 140 15.19 -10.85 -4.30
CA TYR A 140 15.78 -9.57 -3.90
C TYR A 140 17.13 -9.75 -3.18
N ALA A 141 18.00 -8.73 -3.36
CA ALA A 141 19.28 -8.65 -2.67
C ALA A 141 19.12 -8.58 -1.14
N ALA A 142 20.14 -8.95 -0.39
CA ALA A 142 20.12 -9.10 1.07
C ALA A 142 19.44 -7.92 1.80
N ARG A 143 19.65 -6.69 1.32
CA ARG A 143 19.06 -5.47 1.93
C ARG A 143 17.53 -5.44 1.95
N TYR A 144 16.87 -6.04 0.94
CA TYR A 144 15.41 -6.02 0.78
C TYR A 144 14.82 -7.42 0.81
N ARG A 145 15.61 -8.41 1.19
CA ARG A 145 15.20 -9.81 1.24
C ARG A 145 14.26 -10.08 2.41
N HIS A 146 14.50 -9.47 3.55
CA HIS A 146 13.79 -9.76 4.79
C HIS A 146 12.95 -8.56 5.23
N TRP A 147 11.70 -8.85 5.58
CA TRP A 147 10.73 -7.90 6.07
C TRP A 147 9.98 -8.51 7.24
N TRP A 148 9.87 -7.78 8.32
CA TRP A 148 9.12 -8.22 9.49
C TRP A 148 7.85 -7.42 9.61
N LEU A 149 6.73 -8.13 9.88
CA LEU A 149 5.51 -7.53 10.39
C LEU A 149 5.38 -7.94 11.85
N VAL A 150 5.33 -6.95 12.72
CA VAL A 150 5.12 -7.14 14.15
C VAL A 150 3.69 -6.76 14.43
N VAL A 151 2.88 -7.74 14.82
CA VAL A 151 1.50 -7.53 15.27
C VAL A 151 1.53 -7.49 16.79
N ASP A 152 1.04 -6.40 17.37
CA ASP A 152 1.01 -6.22 18.81
C ASP A 152 -0.28 -5.48 19.18
N ASP A 153 -1.10 -6.08 20.03
CA ASP A 153 -2.39 -5.54 20.49
C ASP A 153 -3.27 -4.94 19.37
N GLY A 154 -3.32 -5.63 18.23
CA GLY A 154 -4.14 -5.22 17.07
C GLY A 154 -3.52 -4.17 16.15
N GLU A 155 -2.33 -3.66 16.48
CA GLU A 155 -1.54 -2.79 15.62
C GLU A 155 -0.52 -3.61 14.83
N VAL A 156 -0.15 -3.14 13.64
CA VAL A 156 0.84 -3.81 12.79
C VAL A 156 1.95 -2.84 12.43
N ASP A 157 3.17 -3.18 12.77
CA ASP A 157 4.36 -2.45 12.35
C ASP A 157 5.11 -3.20 11.26
N VAL A 158 5.67 -2.46 10.28
CA VAL A 158 6.52 -3.01 9.23
C VAL A 158 7.97 -2.59 9.42
N CYS A 159 8.86 -3.57 9.54
CA CYS A 159 10.28 -3.37 9.78
C CYS A 159 11.14 -3.97 8.67
N MET A 160 12.19 -3.25 8.25
CA MET A 160 13.24 -3.72 7.33
C MET A 160 14.48 -4.25 8.07
N LYS A 161 14.50 -4.10 9.38
CA LYS A 161 15.55 -4.60 10.26
C LYS A 161 14.93 -5.57 11.23
N ASP A 162 15.71 -6.57 11.61
CA ASP A 162 15.30 -7.52 12.62
C ASP A 162 14.87 -6.76 13.89
N PRO A 163 13.61 -6.94 14.34
CA PRO A 163 13.10 -6.29 15.52
C PRO A 163 13.65 -6.91 16.83
N GLY A 164 14.44 -8.01 16.72
CA GLY A 164 15.03 -8.69 17.89
C GLY A 164 14.07 -9.59 18.66
N HIS A 165 12.96 -10.00 18.04
CA HIS A 165 11.98 -10.90 18.62
C HIS A 165 12.02 -12.26 17.91
N GLU A 166 11.56 -13.31 18.61
CA GLU A 166 11.40 -14.63 18.01
C GLU A 166 10.37 -14.58 16.86
N VAL A 167 10.67 -15.27 15.76
CA VAL A 167 9.78 -15.31 14.59
C VAL A 167 8.77 -16.45 14.77
N ASP A 168 7.49 -16.09 14.89
CA ASP A 168 6.40 -17.06 15.01
C ASP A 168 6.02 -17.70 13.68
N LEU A 169 6.14 -16.93 12.59
CA LEU A 169 5.72 -17.35 11.26
C LEU A 169 6.68 -16.81 10.19
N GLN A 170 7.16 -17.69 9.32
CA GLN A 170 8.00 -17.30 8.18
C GLN A 170 7.28 -17.59 6.87
N ILE A 171 7.26 -16.61 5.98
CA ILE A 171 6.72 -16.68 4.63
C ILE A 171 7.87 -16.54 3.64
N GLN A 172 8.14 -17.61 2.89
CA GLN A 172 9.16 -17.65 1.85
C GLN A 172 8.50 -17.59 0.48
N THR A 173 8.84 -16.60 -0.33
CA THR A 173 8.27 -16.39 -1.66
C THR A 173 9.17 -15.46 -2.48
N ASP A 174 8.76 -15.13 -3.69
CA ASP A 174 9.27 -14.00 -4.46
C ASP A 174 8.25 -12.84 -4.45
N VAL A 175 8.72 -11.61 -4.71
CA VAL A 175 7.85 -10.41 -4.68
C VAL A 175 6.74 -10.50 -5.71
N ARG A 176 7.04 -11.03 -6.90
CA ARG A 176 6.04 -11.22 -7.98
C ARG A 176 4.91 -12.14 -7.55
N THR A 177 5.25 -13.27 -6.95
CA THR A 177 4.26 -14.24 -6.44
C THR A 177 3.38 -13.63 -5.36
N LEU A 178 3.97 -12.94 -4.38
CA LEU A 178 3.21 -12.32 -3.29
C LEU A 178 2.32 -11.19 -3.83
N ALA A 179 2.83 -10.35 -4.74
CA ALA A 179 2.05 -9.31 -5.39
C ALA A 179 0.87 -9.90 -6.17
N ALA A 180 1.09 -10.99 -6.95
CA ALA A 180 0.04 -11.66 -7.69
C ALA A 180 -1.05 -12.26 -6.77
N VAL A 181 -0.65 -12.81 -5.64
CA VAL A 181 -1.60 -13.34 -4.64
C VAL A 181 -2.38 -12.19 -4.00
N TRP A 182 -1.71 -11.13 -3.57
CA TRP A 182 -2.34 -10.00 -2.92
C TRP A 182 -3.28 -9.22 -3.86
N MET A 183 -2.93 -9.15 -5.16
CA MET A 183 -3.78 -8.55 -6.20
C MET A 183 -4.92 -9.44 -6.70
N GLY A 184 -5.02 -10.70 -6.22
CA GLY A 184 -6.07 -11.64 -6.62
C GLY A 184 -5.83 -12.40 -7.93
N ASP A 185 -4.68 -12.23 -8.59
CA ASP A 185 -4.33 -12.94 -9.84
C ASP A 185 -3.97 -14.41 -9.61
N LEU A 186 -3.46 -14.70 -8.43
CA LEU A 186 -3.05 -16.03 -8.02
C LEU A 186 -3.68 -16.37 -6.66
N SER A 187 -4.39 -17.48 -6.55
CA SER A 187 -4.93 -17.88 -5.25
C SER A 187 -3.82 -18.42 -4.33
N PHE A 188 -3.94 -18.16 -3.02
CA PHE A 188 -3.05 -18.72 -1.99
C PHE A 188 -2.87 -20.24 -2.13
N ARG A 189 -3.98 -20.95 -2.34
CA ARG A 189 -3.96 -22.41 -2.54
C ARG A 189 -3.08 -22.82 -3.72
N LYS A 190 -3.14 -22.10 -4.84
CA LYS A 190 -2.33 -22.39 -6.03
C LYS A 190 -0.86 -22.08 -5.76
N ALA A 191 -0.55 -20.92 -5.17
CA ALA A 191 0.80 -20.51 -4.84
C ALA A 191 1.48 -21.49 -3.86
N THR A 192 0.76 -21.95 -2.83
CA THR A 192 1.30 -22.93 -1.87
C THR A 192 1.45 -24.33 -2.47
N ARG A 193 0.49 -24.77 -3.30
CA ARG A 193 0.58 -26.07 -3.99
C ARG A 193 1.75 -26.13 -4.97
N SER A 194 2.01 -25.04 -5.70
CA SER A 194 3.15 -24.94 -6.62
C SER A 194 4.48 -24.63 -5.93
N ARG A 195 4.50 -24.51 -4.60
CA ARG A 195 5.67 -24.17 -3.78
C ARG A 195 6.29 -22.80 -4.09
N GLN A 196 5.58 -21.92 -4.81
CA GLN A 196 5.98 -20.54 -5.03
C GLN A 196 5.84 -19.70 -3.75
N LEU A 197 4.95 -20.11 -2.85
CA LEU A 197 4.79 -19.53 -1.52
C LEU A 197 4.84 -20.64 -0.48
N ARG A 198 5.75 -20.54 0.47
CA ARG A 198 5.92 -21.49 1.56
C ARG A 198 5.70 -20.78 2.89
N ILE A 199 4.99 -21.44 3.81
CA ILE A 199 4.72 -20.91 5.14
C ILE A 199 5.30 -21.91 6.14
N LEU A 200 6.18 -21.42 7.00
CA LEU A 200 6.82 -22.16 8.08
C LEU A 200 6.29 -21.61 9.40
N GLY A 201 5.74 -22.49 10.23
CA GLY A 201 5.12 -22.10 11.51
C GLY A 201 3.87 -22.93 11.82
N PRO A 202 3.07 -22.51 12.80
CA PRO A 202 1.88 -23.26 13.23
C PRO A 202 0.87 -23.47 12.10
N GLY A 203 0.25 -24.66 12.08
CA GLY A 203 -0.64 -25.07 10.99
C GLY A 203 -1.87 -24.20 10.76
N ARG A 204 -2.36 -23.54 11.84
CA ARG A 204 -3.48 -22.60 11.76
C ARG A 204 -3.18 -21.43 10.80
N PHE A 205 -2.01 -20.83 10.89
CA PHE A 205 -1.62 -19.70 10.05
C PHE A 205 -1.55 -20.08 8.56
N LYS A 206 -1.09 -21.31 8.26
CA LYS A 206 -1.05 -21.82 6.89
C LYS A 206 -2.44 -21.96 6.29
N ARG A 207 -3.37 -22.50 7.07
CA ARG A 207 -4.74 -22.76 6.65
C ARG A 207 -5.50 -21.46 6.38
N ASP A 208 -5.29 -20.49 7.25
CA ASP A 208 -6.09 -19.28 7.33
C ASP A 208 -5.38 -18.04 6.73
N ILE A 209 -4.33 -18.24 5.91
CA ILE A 209 -3.54 -17.14 5.33
C ILE A 209 -4.38 -16.12 4.55
N SER A 210 -5.41 -16.57 3.84
CA SER A 210 -6.31 -15.66 3.11
C SER A 210 -7.18 -14.81 4.03
N ILE A 211 -7.33 -15.20 5.30
CA ILE A 211 -8.10 -14.46 6.30
C ILE A 211 -7.26 -13.37 6.95
N TRP A 212 -6.02 -13.71 7.35
CA TRP A 212 -5.20 -12.76 8.09
C TRP A 212 -4.32 -11.86 7.21
N LEU A 213 -3.83 -12.33 6.04
CA LEU A 213 -3.05 -11.49 5.14
C LEU A 213 -3.92 -10.51 4.36
N GLY A 214 -5.16 -10.90 4.05
CA GLY A 214 -6.03 -10.09 3.22
C GLY A 214 -5.61 -10.06 1.74
N THR A 215 -6.30 -9.23 0.99
CA THR A 215 -6.01 -8.96 -0.43
C THR A 215 -6.20 -7.48 -0.73
N ASN A 216 -5.70 -7.04 -1.88
CA ASN A 216 -5.90 -5.68 -2.37
C ASN A 216 -7.40 -5.37 -2.55
N TYR A 217 -7.78 -4.12 -2.37
CA TYR A 217 -9.15 -3.62 -2.59
C TYR A 217 -9.71 -3.99 -3.99
N PHE A 218 -8.84 -4.11 -4.99
CA PHE A 218 -9.23 -4.40 -6.37
C PHE A 218 -9.17 -5.89 -6.73
N ALA A 219 -8.82 -6.78 -5.79
CA ALA A 219 -8.57 -8.21 -6.06
C ALA A 219 -9.77 -8.95 -6.68
N ASP A 220 -10.99 -8.53 -6.36
CA ASP A 220 -12.22 -9.13 -6.91
C ASP A 220 -12.61 -8.59 -8.29
N ILE A 221 -11.90 -7.58 -8.79
CA ILE A 221 -12.16 -6.98 -10.09
C ILE A 221 -11.46 -7.79 -11.17
N LYS A 222 -12.25 -8.42 -12.06
CA LYS A 222 -11.68 -9.18 -13.17
C LYS A 222 -11.09 -8.24 -14.22
N PRO A 223 -9.84 -8.45 -14.65
CA PRO A 223 -9.28 -7.78 -15.82
C PRO A 223 -10.14 -8.04 -17.06
N ALA A 224 -10.23 -7.05 -17.95
CA ALA A 224 -11.03 -7.15 -19.17
C ALA A 224 -10.31 -7.97 -20.26
N ARG A 225 -8.99 -8.22 -20.12
CA ARG A 225 -8.15 -8.99 -21.06
C ARG A 225 -7.06 -9.74 -20.32
#